data_e8c117eda7431b8b3446578199ff9ede
#
_entry.id   e8c117eda7431b8b3446578199ff9ede
#
_cell.length_a   1.000
_cell.length_b   1.000
_cell.length_c   1.000
_cell.angle_alpha   90.00
_cell.angle_beta   90.00
_cell.angle_gamma   90.00
#
_symmetry.space_group_name_H-M   'P 1'
#
loop_
_entity.id
_entity.type
_entity.pdbx_description
1 polymer ?
#
loop_
_entity_poly.entity_id
_entity_poly.type
_entity_poly.pdbx_seq_one_letter_code
_entity_poly.pdbx_strand_id
1 'polypeptide(L)'
;MRSRHLFSTLTTTVAAAALALLGTAPPTQAAEIGTTPGTYTNYSFSGAPVLTDVTWSTTVQHDPGYRANVFWSHQFGFNQGNGAYLGMQSNGGSKRTLLFSVWDVSEAKAGSTGSWCQSFGGEGEGMSCRMNLDWTAGHRYTFKVAAEGDGWFGATVADTATGASYKLGTIKTPATAISPSGMVDWTEYFEWNDSRATCYDQPFSDARFGVPTGNGGTVTASVSSTSNSGNACASMTRTDVSADATVQNLAVGNSVRGAVTGQAGKCLDAFGGVGDGVVADLYACSGGANQAWVRAADGSLRLPSDYCLAADGTGNGAAVRVRDCAGTGTGGAVTDAARQWTYSTSAHTLVNKASGRCLDVPGGDTTNGTALVLWDCAGGANQQWSVPATF
;
A
#
# COMPACT_ATOMS: atom_id res chain seq x y z
N MET A 1 -3.31 58.95 2.32
CA MET A 1 -2.77 57.82 3.13
C MET A 1 -2.61 56.64 2.18
N ARG A 2 -1.35 56.28 1.86
CA ARG A 2 -1.02 55.25 0.87
C ARG A 2 -0.84 53.93 1.61
N SER A 3 -1.70 52.95 1.36
CA SER A 3 -1.50 51.55 1.80
C SER A 3 -0.58 50.85 0.81
N ARG A 4 0.55 50.31 1.32
CA ARG A 4 1.50 49.50 0.55
C ARG A 4 1.07 48.03 0.65
N HIS A 5 0.69 47.44 -0.46
CA HIS A 5 0.55 46.00 -0.58
C HIS A 5 1.93 45.37 -0.65
N LEU A 6 2.30 44.59 0.36
CA LEU A 6 3.41 43.65 0.28
C LEU A 6 2.96 42.43 -0.52
N PHE A 7 3.57 42.20 -1.66
CA PHE A 7 3.47 40.93 -2.34
C PHE A 7 4.38 39.94 -1.61
N SER A 8 3.77 38.98 -0.90
CA SER A 8 4.44 37.79 -0.41
C SER A 8 4.51 36.79 -1.54
N THR A 9 5.70 36.51 -2.05
CA THR A 9 5.95 35.38 -2.96
C THR A 9 5.82 34.10 -2.13
N LEU A 10 4.65 33.45 -2.23
CA LEU A 10 4.49 32.06 -1.76
C LEU A 10 5.22 31.17 -2.75
N THR A 11 6.35 30.63 -2.36
CA THR A 11 6.91 29.41 -2.95
C THR A 11 6.04 28.25 -2.50
N THR A 12 5.14 27.80 -3.38
CA THR A 12 4.37 26.59 -3.19
C THR A 12 5.26 25.37 -3.29
N THR A 13 5.69 24.84 -2.14
CA THR A 13 6.19 23.48 -2.06
C THR A 13 5.01 22.55 -2.24
N VAL A 14 5.01 21.78 -3.32
CA VAL A 14 4.09 20.65 -3.53
C VAL A 14 4.39 19.61 -2.43
N ALA A 15 3.58 19.59 -1.40
CA ALA A 15 3.57 18.53 -0.43
C ALA A 15 2.63 17.46 -0.95
N ALA A 16 3.17 16.35 -1.48
CA ALA A 16 2.48 15.08 -1.28
C ALA A 16 2.18 15.00 0.21
N ALA A 17 1.01 14.49 0.60
CA ALA A 17 0.60 14.43 2.00
C ALA A 17 1.46 13.44 2.81
N ALA A 18 2.73 13.74 2.91
CA ALA A 18 3.68 13.30 3.90
C ALA A 18 4.34 14.58 4.43
N LEU A 19 3.64 15.29 5.33
CA LEU A 19 4.20 16.43 6.03
C LEU A 19 5.34 15.93 6.93
N ALA A 20 6.56 15.92 6.41
CA ALA A 20 7.75 15.87 7.24
C ALA A 20 7.91 17.23 7.93
N LEU A 21 7.35 17.37 9.11
CA LEU A 21 7.68 18.46 10.03
C LEU A 21 9.11 18.21 10.54
N LEU A 22 10.08 18.94 10.01
CA LEU A 22 11.41 19.05 10.58
C LEU A 22 11.31 19.79 11.93
N GLY A 23 11.17 19.03 12.99
CA GLY A 23 11.28 19.50 14.38
C GLY A 23 12.13 18.51 15.15
N THR A 24 13.28 18.95 15.67
CA THR A 24 14.13 18.17 16.59
C THR A 24 13.41 17.97 17.93
N ALA A 25 12.97 16.75 18.22
CA ALA A 25 12.46 16.35 19.53
C ALA A 25 13.28 15.19 20.10
N PRO A 26 13.47 15.12 21.42
CA PRO A 26 14.29 14.09 22.07
C PRO A 26 13.60 12.72 22.09
N PRO A 27 14.37 11.61 22.21
CA PRO A 27 13.85 10.27 21.98
C PRO A 27 13.20 9.68 23.24
N THR A 28 11.91 9.79 23.36
CA THR A 28 11.06 8.83 24.10
C THR A 28 9.73 8.78 23.35
N GLN A 29 9.70 8.03 22.22
CA GLN A 29 8.47 7.95 21.45
C GLN A 29 7.72 6.67 21.79
N ALA A 30 6.50 6.85 22.33
CA ALA A 30 5.44 5.89 22.18
C ALA A 30 5.33 5.49 20.68
N ALA A 31 4.89 4.27 20.39
CA ALA A 31 4.65 3.82 19.03
C ALA A 31 3.87 4.89 18.25
N GLU A 32 4.36 5.28 17.08
CA GLU A 32 3.65 6.21 16.20
C GLU A 32 2.48 5.45 15.58
N ILE A 33 1.31 5.59 16.20
CA ILE A 33 0.04 5.05 15.70
C ILE A 33 -0.40 5.92 14.51
N GLY A 34 -0.91 5.31 13.47
CA GLY A 34 -1.26 6.00 12.22
C GLY A 34 -0.08 6.19 11.27
N THR A 35 0.95 5.37 11.43
CA THR A 35 2.18 5.44 10.65
C THR A 35 2.22 4.34 9.61
N THR A 36 2.50 4.70 8.35
CA THR A 36 2.66 3.78 7.24
C THR A 36 4.04 3.92 6.59
N PRO A 37 4.61 2.83 6.01
CA PRO A 37 5.85 2.94 5.27
C PRO A 37 5.64 3.70 3.95
N GLY A 38 6.67 4.42 3.49
CA GLY A 38 6.68 5.11 2.21
C GLY A 38 8.10 5.19 1.66
N THR A 39 8.24 5.20 0.35
CA THR A 39 9.53 5.37 -0.33
C THR A 39 9.37 6.15 -1.63
N TYR A 40 10.41 6.87 -2.00
CA TYR A 40 10.42 7.83 -3.11
C TYR A 40 11.68 7.66 -3.95
N THR A 41 11.51 7.70 -5.26
CA THR A 41 12.61 7.76 -6.23
C THR A 41 12.46 9.00 -7.09
N ASN A 42 13.40 9.94 -6.97
CA ASN A 42 13.36 11.18 -7.72
C ASN A 42 14.14 11.05 -9.04
N TYR A 43 13.62 11.67 -10.08
CA TYR A 43 14.19 11.67 -11.43
C TYR A 43 14.45 13.06 -11.96
N SER A 44 15.43 13.15 -12.86
CA SER A 44 15.71 14.36 -13.64
C SER A 44 16.06 14.01 -15.09
N PHE A 45 15.64 14.88 -16.03
CA PHE A 45 16.00 14.80 -17.43
C PHE A 45 17.08 15.84 -17.72
N SER A 46 18.31 15.39 -17.95
CA SER A 46 19.41 16.30 -18.27
C SER A 46 19.26 16.85 -19.70
N GLY A 47 19.35 18.17 -19.83
CA GLY A 47 19.39 18.85 -21.13
C GLY A 47 18.04 18.95 -21.87
N ALA A 48 16.95 18.47 -21.31
CA ALA A 48 15.62 18.66 -21.91
C ALA A 48 14.99 19.95 -21.36
N PRO A 49 14.62 20.93 -22.21
CA PRO A 49 14.00 22.17 -21.75
C PRO A 49 12.55 21.95 -21.32
N VAL A 50 11.82 21.10 -22.01
CA VAL A 50 10.43 20.69 -21.75
C VAL A 50 10.18 19.31 -22.33
N LEU A 51 9.10 18.64 -21.88
CA LEU A 51 8.65 17.36 -22.42
C LEU A 51 7.26 17.50 -23.01
N THR A 52 7.06 16.95 -24.21
CA THR A 52 5.74 16.85 -24.85
C THR A 52 4.97 15.62 -24.37
N ASP A 53 5.69 14.60 -23.94
CA ASP A 53 5.18 13.40 -23.29
C ASP A 53 6.19 12.85 -22.30
N VAL A 54 5.69 12.04 -21.37
CA VAL A 54 6.51 11.22 -20.49
C VAL A 54 5.91 9.80 -20.45
N THR A 55 6.80 8.81 -20.47
CA THR A 55 6.45 7.38 -20.44
C THR A 55 7.32 6.66 -19.43
N TRP A 56 6.70 5.87 -18.58
CA TRP A 56 7.37 4.98 -17.61
C TRP A 56 6.64 3.65 -17.53
N SER A 57 7.15 2.73 -16.74
CA SER A 57 6.46 1.47 -16.49
C SER A 57 6.46 1.12 -15.01
N THR A 58 5.41 0.44 -14.59
CA THR A 58 5.29 -0.13 -13.24
C THR A 58 4.96 -1.61 -13.36
N THR A 59 5.63 -2.43 -12.55
CA THR A 59 5.33 -3.86 -12.38
C THR A 59 5.21 -4.11 -10.89
N VAL A 60 4.01 -4.39 -10.41
CA VAL A 60 3.80 -4.89 -9.06
C VAL A 60 4.16 -6.37 -9.08
N GLN A 61 5.20 -6.78 -8.36
CA GLN A 61 5.72 -8.14 -8.40
C GLN A 61 4.85 -9.11 -7.61
N HIS A 62 4.43 -8.69 -6.40
CA HIS A 62 3.52 -9.45 -5.56
C HIS A 62 2.26 -8.63 -5.29
N ASP A 63 1.11 -9.25 -5.51
CA ASP A 63 -0.15 -8.64 -5.11
C ASP A 63 -0.17 -8.50 -3.58
N PRO A 64 -0.24 -7.29 -3.01
CA PRO A 64 -0.24 -7.11 -1.56
C PRO A 64 -1.51 -7.64 -0.88
N GLY A 65 -2.51 -8.05 -1.65
CA GLY A 65 -3.70 -8.76 -1.18
C GLY A 65 -4.92 -7.89 -0.94
N TYR A 66 -5.91 -8.51 -0.32
CA TYR A 66 -7.22 -7.92 -0.07
C TYR A 66 -7.12 -6.67 0.81
N ARG A 67 -7.75 -5.58 0.37
CA ARG A 67 -7.74 -4.29 1.07
C ARG A 67 -6.34 -3.83 1.49
N ALA A 68 -5.36 -4.11 0.65
CA ALA A 68 -4.00 -3.69 0.93
C ALA A 68 -3.85 -2.16 0.91
N ASN A 69 -4.71 -1.47 0.16
CA ASN A 69 -4.78 -0.01 0.10
C ASN A 69 -3.42 0.63 -0.22
N VAL A 70 -2.76 0.09 -1.24
CA VAL A 70 -1.46 0.56 -1.73
C VAL A 70 -1.64 1.29 -3.05
N PHE A 71 -0.92 2.41 -3.22
CA PHE A 71 -0.85 3.18 -4.45
C PHE A 71 0.60 3.25 -4.93
N TRP A 72 0.84 2.84 -6.16
CA TRP A 72 2.10 2.97 -6.89
C TRP A 72 1.93 4.06 -7.94
N SER A 73 2.62 5.15 -7.76
CA SER A 73 2.40 6.37 -8.53
C SER A 73 3.68 6.97 -9.08
N HIS A 74 3.53 7.65 -10.20
CA HIS A 74 4.50 8.59 -10.75
C HIS A 74 3.89 9.99 -10.73
N GLN A 75 4.55 10.91 -10.04
CA GLN A 75 4.18 12.32 -9.95
C GLN A 75 5.12 13.15 -10.82
N PHE A 76 4.58 14.17 -11.44
CA PHE A 76 5.32 15.10 -12.29
C PHE A 76 4.70 16.50 -12.25
N GLY A 77 5.47 17.50 -12.65
CA GLY A 77 5.00 18.88 -12.81
C GLY A 77 4.76 19.23 -14.27
N PHE A 78 4.12 20.38 -14.46
CA PHE A 78 3.99 21.03 -15.76
C PHE A 78 4.86 22.29 -15.84
N ASN A 79 5.02 22.85 -17.04
CA ASN A 79 5.75 24.12 -17.21
C ASN A 79 4.96 25.32 -16.68
N GLN A 80 3.66 25.17 -16.42
CA GLN A 80 2.78 26.14 -15.77
C GLN A 80 1.69 25.39 -14.98
N GLY A 81 1.21 25.99 -13.88
CA GLY A 81 0.20 25.40 -13.01
C GLY A 81 0.79 24.39 -12.04
N ASN A 82 -0.07 23.56 -11.49
CA ASN A 82 0.30 22.57 -10.48
C ASN A 82 0.65 21.20 -11.08
N GLY A 83 1.02 20.27 -10.21
CA GLY A 83 1.47 18.96 -10.62
C GLY A 83 0.33 17.99 -10.94
N ALA A 84 0.74 16.79 -11.31
CA ALA A 84 -0.14 15.67 -11.62
C ALA A 84 0.50 14.36 -11.15
N TYR A 85 -0.32 13.34 -10.97
CA TYR A 85 0.16 11.99 -10.76
C TYR A 85 -0.68 10.98 -11.54
N LEU A 86 -0.05 9.88 -11.93
CA LEU A 86 -0.70 8.76 -12.61
C LEU A 86 -0.12 7.47 -12.07
N GLY A 87 -1.00 6.53 -11.72
CA GLY A 87 -0.57 5.25 -11.18
C GLY A 87 -1.69 4.22 -11.06
N MET A 88 -1.38 3.17 -10.31
CA MET A 88 -2.26 2.04 -10.08
C MET A 88 -2.40 1.75 -8.60
N GLN A 89 -3.60 1.32 -8.20
CA GLN A 89 -3.94 1.03 -6.80
C GLN A 89 -4.40 -0.41 -6.63
N SER A 90 -4.08 -0.99 -5.45
CA SER A 90 -4.82 -2.09 -4.88
C SER A 90 -5.79 -1.54 -3.83
N ASN A 91 -7.09 -1.75 -4.04
CA ASN A 91 -8.13 -1.21 -3.17
C ASN A 91 -8.82 -2.36 -2.40
N GLY A 92 -9.95 -2.06 -1.79
CA GLY A 92 -10.73 -3.09 -1.09
C GLY A 92 -11.31 -4.15 -2.03
N GLY A 93 -11.14 -5.42 -1.70
CA GLY A 93 -11.63 -6.55 -2.48
C GLY A 93 -10.94 -6.71 -3.83
N SER A 94 -11.70 -7.09 -4.85
CA SER A 94 -11.24 -7.20 -6.24
C SER A 94 -11.14 -5.85 -6.96
N LYS A 95 -11.45 -4.74 -6.28
CA LYS A 95 -11.37 -3.43 -6.90
C LYS A 95 -9.92 -2.98 -6.98
N ARG A 96 -9.48 -2.73 -8.20
CA ARG A 96 -8.17 -2.19 -8.54
C ARG A 96 -8.40 -1.03 -9.47
N THR A 97 -7.73 0.08 -9.21
CA THR A 97 -8.02 1.34 -9.91
C THR A 97 -6.75 1.89 -10.54
N LEU A 98 -6.86 2.28 -11.79
CA LEU A 98 -5.92 3.19 -12.44
C LEU A 98 -6.45 4.61 -12.27
N LEU A 99 -5.60 5.57 -11.94
CA LEU A 99 -6.02 6.95 -11.81
C LEU A 99 -4.97 7.94 -12.29
N PHE A 100 -5.44 8.98 -12.97
CA PHE A 100 -4.71 10.14 -13.41
C PHE A 100 -5.35 11.37 -12.79
N SER A 101 -4.60 12.11 -11.98
CA SER A 101 -5.10 13.30 -11.28
C SER A 101 -4.20 14.50 -11.54
N VAL A 102 -4.83 15.67 -11.65
CA VAL A 102 -4.18 16.97 -11.80
C VAL A 102 -4.79 17.95 -10.81
N TRP A 103 -3.93 18.63 -10.02
CA TRP A 103 -4.35 19.63 -9.04
C TRP A 103 -4.73 20.96 -9.69
N ASP A 104 -5.65 21.69 -9.06
CA ASP A 104 -6.11 23.06 -9.37
C ASP A 104 -6.64 23.24 -10.80
N VAL A 105 -7.34 22.22 -11.30
CA VAL A 105 -8.03 22.22 -12.59
C VAL A 105 -9.47 21.76 -12.44
N SER A 106 -10.32 22.12 -13.41
CA SER A 106 -11.76 21.85 -13.34
C SER A 106 -12.34 21.18 -14.60
N GLU A 107 -11.54 20.99 -15.66
CA GLU A 107 -12.01 20.41 -16.92
C GLU A 107 -11.33 19.05 -17.19
N ALA A 108 -12.15 18.03 -17.41
CA ALA A 108 -11.67 16.70 -17.78
C ALA A 108 -12.65 15.99 -18.71
N LYS A 109 -12.13 15.04 -19.49
CA LYS A 109 -12.91 14.17 -20.40
C LYS A 109 -12.50 12.73 -20.17
N ALA A 110 -13.46 11.84 -19.99
CA ALA A 110 -13.21 10.40 -19.92
C ALA A 110 -12.63 9.87 -21.24
N GLY A 111 -11.88 8.77 -21.13
CA GLY A 111 -11.19 8.13 -22.24
C GLY A 111 -11.93 6.91 -22.77
N SER A 112 -11.31 5.72 -22.61
CA SER A 112 -11.87 4.44 -23.06
C SER A 112 -13.14 4.08 -22.31
N THR A 113 -13.97 3.23 -22.91
CA THR A 113 -15.16 2.67 -22.25
C THR A 113 -14.82 2.12 -20.87
N GLY A 114 -15.61 2.51 -19.86
CA GLY A 114 -15.39 2.15 -18.46
C GLY A 114 -14.51 3.11 -17.68
N SER A 115 -13.91 4.14 -18.31
CA SER A 115 -13.28 5.25 -17.60
C SER A 115 -14.30 6.33 -17.23
N TRP A 116 -13.98 7.07 -16.17
CA TRP A 116 -14.76 8.23 -15.73
C TRP A 116 -13.83 9.31 -15.18
N CYS A 117 -14.27 10.57 -15.22
CA CYS A 117 -13.56 11.67 -14.56
C CYS A 117 -14.46 12.32 -13.52
N GLN A 118 -13.88 12.79 -12.44
CA GLN A 118 -14.56 13.46 -11.34
C GLN A 118 -13.64 14.48 -10.67
N SER A 119 -14.19 15.44 -9.97
CA SER A 119 -13.41 16.27 -9.05
C SER A 119 -12.96 15.46 -7.84
N PHE A 120 -11.84 15.86 -7.24
CA PHE A 120 -11.35 15.34 -5.97
C PHE A 120 -11.03 16.49 -5.01
N GLY A 121 -10.98 16.17 -3.72
CA GLY A 121 -10.61 17.07 -2.63
C GLY A 121 -9.96 16.28 -1.49
N GLY A 122 -9.54 16.99 -0.43
CA GLY A 122 -8.90 16.39 0.74
C GLY A 122 -7.38 16.53 0.75
N GLU A 123 -6.72 16.28 -0.37
CA GLU A 123 -5.29 16.51 -0.61
C GLU A 123 -5.02 17.73 -1.52
N GLY A 124 -5.90 18.70 -1.52
CA GLY A 124 -6.05 19.76 -2.53
C GLY A 124 -7.29 19.48 -3.38
N GLU A 125 -7.56 20.34 -4.34
CA GLU A 125 -8.69 20.20 -5.27
C GLU A 125 -8.18 19.95 -6.68
N GLY A 126 -8.98 19.29 -7.53
CA GLY A 126 -8.62 19.07 -8.93
C GLY A 126 -9.51 18.06 -9.62
N MET A 127 -9.06 17.56 -10.76
CA MET A 127 -9.76 16.55 -11.56
C MET A 127 -8.98 15.24 -11.59
N SER A 128 -9.70 14.13 -11.46
CA SER A 128 -9.16 12.77 -11.53
C SER A 128 -9.92 11.95 -12.57
N CYS A 129 -9.21 11.39 -13.55
CA CYS A 129 -9.75 10.41 -14.48
C CYS A 129 -9.33 9.01 -14.04
N ARG A 130 -10.27 8.09 -13.95
CA ARG A 130 -10.11 6.78 -13.32
C ARG A 130 -10.67 5.67 -14.21
N MET A 131 -10.16 4.46 -13.98
CA MET A 131 -10.68 3.22 -14.55
C MET A 131 -10.47 2.07 -13.57
N ASN A 132 -11.51 1.26 -13.35
CA ASN A 132 -11.32 -0.01 -12.67
C ASN A 132 -10.71 -1.01 -13.68
N LEU A 133 -9.56 -1.53 -13.32
CA LEU A 133 -8.86 -2.57 -14.05
C LEU A 133 -8.36 -3.60 -13.05
N ASP A 134 -8.73 -4.86 -13.24
CA ASP A 134 -8.20 -5.98 -12.46
C ASP A 134 -6.81 -6.33 -13.00
N TRP A 135 -5.82 -5.50 -12.66
CA TRP A 135 -4.43 -5.68 -13.08
C TRP A 135 -3.84 -6.96 -12.47
N THR A 136 -2.89 -7.56 -13.16
CA THR A 136 -2.25 -8.82 -12.77
C THR A 136 -0.84 -8.55 -12.24
N ALA A 137 -0.50 -9.10 -11.08
CA ALA A 137 0.86 -9.07 -10.54
C ALA A 137 1.85 -9.76 -11.49
N GLY A 138 3.06 -9.23 -11.60
CA GLY A 138 4.08 -9.67 -12.55
C GLY A 138 3.92 -9.11 -13.97
N HIS A 139 2.75 -8.55 -14.33
CA HIS A 139 2.59 -7.86 -15.60
C HIS A 139 3.21 -6.47 -15.54
N ARG A 140 3.89 -6.09 -16.62
CA ARG A 140 4.43 -4.74 -16.80
C ARG A 140 3.38 -3.85 -17.43
N TYR A 141 3.00 -2.80 -16.73
CA TYR A 141 2.11 -1.76 -17.23
C TYR A 141 2.94 -0.55 -17.64
N THR A 142 2.75 -0.09 -18.87
CA THR A 142 3.36 1.14 -19.39
C THR A 142 2.36 2.26 -19.27
N PHE A 143 2.79 3.34 -18.63
CA PHE A 143 2.02 4.57 -18.42
C PHE A 143 2.60 5.65 -19.32
N LYS A 144 1.72 6.43 -19.96
CA LYS A 144 2.10 7.56 -20.78
C LYS A 144 1.17 8.74 -20.51
N VAL A 145 1.76 9.92 -20.30
CA VAL A 145 1.05 11.20 -20.36
C VAL A 145 1.61 12.00 -21.52
N ALA A 146 0.74 12.57 -22.35
CA ALA A 146 1.13 13.34 -23.50
C ALA A 146 0.29 14.60 -23.67
N ALA A 147 0.90 15.67 -24.16
CA ALA A 147 0.20 16.87 -24.59
C ALA A 147 -0.67 16.56 -25.84
N GLU A 148 -1.94 16.95 -25.83
CA GLU A 148 -2.90 16.76 -26.93
C GLU A 148 -3.31 18.11 -27.58
N GLY A 149 -2.63 19.19 -27.25
CA GLY A 149 -2.93 20.55 -27.72
C GLY A 149 -3.87 21.32 -26.79
N ASP A 150 -3.87 22.64 -26.89
CA ASP A 150 -4.77 23.56 -26.17
C ASP A 150 -4.80 23.36 -24.64
N GLY A 151 -3.68 22.94 -24.04
CA GLY A 151 -3.55 22.66 -22.62
C GLY A 151 -4.15 21.31 -22.17
N TRP A 152 -4.61 20.46 -23.09
CA TRP A 152 -5.09 19.13 -22.78
C TRP A 152 -3.93 18.14 -22.69
N PHE A 153 -3.95 17.30 -21.62
CA PHE A 153 -2.99 16.22 -21.42
C PHE A 153 -3.75 14.90 -21.23
N GLY A 154 -3.44 13.92 -22.08
CA GLY A 154 -4.07 12.60 -22.08
C GLY A 154 -3.21 11.56 -21.39
N ALA A 155 -3.84 10.72 -20.56
CA ALA A 155 -3.19 9.59 -19.89
C ALA A 155 -3.62 8.26 -20.49
N THR A 156 -2.64 7.41 -20.84
CA THR A 156 -2.84 6.07 -21.40
C THR A 156 -2.05 5.05 -20.57
N VAL A 157 -2.64 3.88 -20.37
CA VAL A 157 -2.01 2.73 -19.71
C VAL A 157 -2.09 1.53 -20.64
N ALA A 158 -0.99 0.80 -20.79
CA ALA A 158 -0.94 -0.42 -21.59
C ALA A 158 -0.35 -1.58 -20.78
N ASP A 159 -1.04 -2.72 -20.79
CA ASP A 159 -0.53 -3.99 -20.30
C ASP A 159 0.35 -4.62 -21.38
N THR A 160 1.65 -4.70 -21.17
CA THR A 160 2.59 -5.22 -22.16
C THR A 160 2.53 -6.73 -22.34
N ALA A 161 1.94 -7.46 -21.39
CA ALA A 161 1.79 -8.91 -21.47
C ALA A 161 0.61 -9.31 -22.37
N THR A 162 -0.48 -8.54 -22.33
CA THR A 162 -1.70 -8.81 -23.11
C THR A 162 -1.82 -7.96 -24.37
N GLY A 163 -1.10 -6.83 -24.44
CA GLY A 163 -1.23 -5.81 -25.46
C GLY A 163 -2.45 -4.90 -25.31
N ALA A 164 -3.24 -5.08 -24.24
CA ALA A 164 -4.39 -4.22 -23.97
C ALA A 164 -3.94 -2.80 -23.62
N SER A 165 -4.65 -1.81 -24.15
CA SER A 165 -4.36 -0.39 -23.92
C SER A 165 -5.64 0.39 -23.64
N TYR A 166 -5.56 1.31 -22.66
CA TYR A 166 -6.68 2.07 -22.15
C TYR A 166 -6.30 3.54 -22.02
N LYS A 167 -7.10 4.43 -22.60
CA LYS A 167 -7.02 5.86 -22.27
C LYS A 167 -7.87 6.12 -21.02
N LEU A 168 -7.26 6.60 -19.95
CA LEU A 168 -7.97 6.94 -18.71
C LEU A 168 -8.81 8.19 -18.90
N GLY A 169 -8.25 9.17 -19.57
CA GLY A 169 -8.92 10.43 -19.84
C GLY A 169 -7.95 11.50 -20.25
N THR A 170 -8.49 12.70 -20.41
CA THR A 170 -7.75 13.91 -20.76
C THR A 170 -8.16 15.01 -19.78
N ILE A 171 -7.17 15.69 -19.19
CA ILE A 171 -7.39 16.79 -18.23
C ILE A 171 -6.78 18.06 -18.80
N LYS A 172 -7.50 19.17 -18.67
CA LYS A 172 -7.05 20.46 -19.16
C LYS A 172 -6.30 21.23 -18.09
N THR A 173 -5.18 21.79 -18.48
CA THR A 173 -4.29 22.59 -17.63
C THR A 173 -3.98 23.92 -18.32
N PRO A 174 -3.45 24.93 -17.62
CA PRO A 174 -2.90 26.12 -18.25
C PRO A 174 -1.56 25.87 -18.97
N ALA A 175 -0.98 24.68 -18.82
CA ALA A 175 0.33 24.33 -19.33
C ALA A 175 0.32 23.93 -20.81
N THR A 176 1.47 24.00 -21.42
CA THR A 176 1.73 23.55 -22.81
C THR A 176 2.70 22.38 -22.89
N ALA A 177 3.37 22.06 -21.78
CA ALA A 177 4.38 21.00 -21.71
C ALA A 177 4.53 20.46 -20.28
N ILE A 178 5.13 19.28 -20.16
CA ILE A 178 5.51 18.62 -18.90
C ILE A 178 6.90 19.15 -18.49
N SER A 179 7.10 19.38 -17.19
CA SER A 179 8.40 19.78 -16.63
C SER A 179 9.38 18.60 -16.67
N PRO A 180 10.64 18.81 -17.08
CA PRO A 180 11.69 17.78 -17.05
C PRO A 180 12.25 17.53 -15.64
N SER A 181 11.80 18.26 -14.64
CA SER A 181 12.30 18.19 -13.26
C SER A 181 11.18 17.95 -12.27
N GLY A 182 11.54 17.46 -11.08
CA GLY A 182 10.58 17.23 -9.99
C GLY A 182 9.71 15.99 -10.19
N MET A 183 10.15 15.03 -11.00
CA MET A 183 9.46 13.75 -11.13
C MET A 183 9.84 12.81 -10.01
N VAL A 184 8.86 12.07 -9.52
CA VAL A 184 9.06 11.12 -8.43
C VAL A 184 8.14 9.90 -8.58
N ASP A 185 8.72 8.70 -8.49
CA ASP A 185 7.96 7.49 -8.19
C ASP A 185 7.81 7.33 -6.69
N TRP A 186 6.61 7.00 -6.25
CA TRP A 186 6.34 6.77 -4.84
C TRP A 186 5.32 5.66 -4.64
N THR A 187 5.50 4.94 -3.54
CA THR A 187 4.55 3.93 -3.07
C THR A 187 3.97 4.40 -1.73
N GLU A 188 2.65 4.41 -1.63
CA GLU A 188 1.89 4.88 -0.49
C GLU A 188 0.87 3.85 -0.04
N TYR A 189 0.69 3.74 1.28
CA TYR A 189 -0.45 3.05 1.88
C TYR A 189 -1.50 4.08 2.29
N PHE A 190 -2.76 3.98 1.78
CA PHE A 190 -3.78 5.01 2.12
C PHE A 190 -4.30 4.86 3.55
N GLU A 191 -3.90 3.84 4.29
CA GLU A 191 -4.23 3.67 5.71
C GLU A 191 -3.53 4.68 6.62
N TRP A 192 -2.72 5.60 6.05
CA TRP A 192 -2.16 6.74 6.79
C TRP A 192 -3.24 7.59 7.49
N ASN A 193 -4.48 7.58 7.01
CA ASN A 193 -5.62 8.27 7.63
C ASN A 193 -6.31 7.43 8.72
N ASP A 194 -5.93 6.19 8.92
CA ASP A 194 -6.32 5.38 10.07
C ASP A 194 -5.33 5.65 11.21
N SER A 195 -5.81 6.32 12.27
CA SER A 195 -4.97 6.64 13.43
C SER A 195 -4.41 5.41 14.16
N ARG A 196 -4.90 4.22 13.82
CA ARG A 196 -4.44 2.94 14.38
C ARG A 196 -3.47 2.19 13.48
N ALA A 197 -3.28 2.62 12.22
CA ALA A 197 -2.35 1.97 11.32
C ALA A 197 -0.92 2.00 11.86
N THR A 198 -0.20 0.90 11.71
CA THR A 198 1.18 0.73 12.14
C THR A 198 2.02 0.12 11.03
N CYS A 199 3.35 0.12 11.17
CA CYS A 199 4.24 -0.53 10.20
C CYS A 199 3.96 -2.02 10.04
N TYR A 200 3.40 -2.67 11.05
CA TYR A 200 3.25 -4.10 11.13
C TYR A 200 1.89 -4.63 10.66
N ASP A 201 0.88 -3.80 10.54
CA ASP A 201 -0.41 -4.21 9.94
C ASP A 201 -0.48 -3.92 8.43
N GLN A 202 0.55 -3.26 7.88
CA GLN A 202 0.66 -3.03 6.45
C GLN A 202 1.15 -4.30 5.73
N PRO A 203 0.50 -4.73 4.64
CA PRO A 203 0.99 -5.87 3.86
C PRO A 203 2.27 -5.53 3.12
N PHE A 204 3.11 -6.54 2.89
CA PHE A 204 4.27 -6.40 2.02
C PHE A 204 3.84 -5.92 0.63
N SER A 205 4.60 -4.98 0.08
CA SER A 205 4.43 -4.48 -1.28
C SER A 205 5.79 -4.30 -1.93
N ASP A 206 5.92 -4.77 -3.16
CA ASP A 206 7.06 -4.49 -4.02
C ASP A 206 6.60 -4.08 -5.42
N ALA A 207 7.25 -3.05 -5.95
CA ALA A 207 7.00 -2.61 -7.31
C ALA A 207 8.31 -2.21 -8.00
N ARG A 208 8.46 -2.64 -9.24
CA ARG A 208 9.53 -2.21 -10.14
C ARG A 208 9.02 -1.05 -10.99
N PHE A 209 9.69 0.08 -10.89
CA PHE A 209 9.47 1.26 -11.73
C PHE A 209 10.57 1.35 -12.77
N GLY A 210 10.21 1.39 -14.05
CA GLY A 210 11.15 1.65 -15.15
C GLY A 210 11.51 3.13 -15.22
N VAL A 211 12.77 3.42 -15.46
CA VAL A 211 13.26 4.80 -15.62
C VAL A 211 12.43 5.54 -16.67
N PRO A 212 11.90 6.74 -16.37
CA PRO A 212 11.07 7.50 -17.30
C PRO A 212 11.80 7.93 -18.56
N THR A 213 11.07 7.95 -19.67
CA THR A 213 11.52 8.53 -20.95
C THR A 213 10.57 9.62 -21.39
N GLY A 214 11.04 10.59 -22.15
CA GLY A 214 10.26 11.70 -22.66
C GLY A 214 10.49 11.97 -24.14
N ASN A 215 9.61 12.83 -24.71
CA ASN A 215 9.69 13.28 -26.11
C ASN A 215 9.76 12.10 -27.10
N GLY A 216 8.81 11.15 -26.96
CA GLY A 216 8.77 9.97 -27.80
C GLY A 216 9.93 9.00 -27.55
N GLY A 217 10.56 9.02 -26.37
CA GLY A 217 11.70 8.16 -26.02
C GLY A 217 13.07 8.74 -26.43
N THR A 218 13.13 9.98 -26.93
CA THR A 218 14.39 10.60 -27.35
C THR A 218 15.24 11.08 -26.19
N VAL A 219 14.65 11.28 -25.01
CA VAL A 219 15.35 11.62 -23.77
C VAL A 219 15.00 10.63 -22.68
N THR A 220 15.97 10.28 -21.85
CA THR A 220 15.82 9.35 -20.73
C THR A 220 16.21 10.07 -19.44
N ALA A 221 15.40 9.87 -18.41
CA ALA A 221 15.70 10.38 -17.08
C ALA A 221 16.86 9.64 -16.43
N SER A 222 17.40 10.22 -15.39
CA SER A 222 18.30 9.54 -14.44
C SER A 222 17.73 9.63 -13.03
N VAL A 223 17.97 8.62 -12.21
CA VAL A 223 17.68 8.69 -10.78
C VAL A 223 18.57 9.75 -10.15
N SER A 224 17.98 10.75 -9.52
CA SER A 224 18.70 11.83 -8.85
C SER A 224 18.86 11.57 -7.35
N SER A 225 17.89 10.94 -6.71
CA SER A 225 17.95 10.52 -5.31
C SER A 225 16.86 9.50 -4.99
N THR A 226 17.04 8.78 -3.89
CA THR A 226 16.01 7.97 -3.24
C THR A 226 15.86 8.38 -1.79
N SER A 227 14.66 8.25 -1.24
CA SER A 227 14.41 8.50 0.19
C SER A 227 13.26 7.63 0.69
N ASN A 228 13.27 7.34 1.98
CA ASN A 228 12.15 6.72 2.69
C ASN A 228 11.44 7.77 3.53
N SER A 229 10.19 7.53 3.89
CA SER A 229 9.52 8.34 4.91
C SER A 229 10.35 8.31 6.20
N GLY A 230 10.51 9.47 6.84
CA GLY A 230 11.35 9.63 8.03
C GLY A 230 10.69 9.14 9.34
N ASN A 231 9.73 8.20 9.24
CA ASN A 231 8.98 7.66 10.38
C ASN A 231 9.54 6.31 10.85
N ALA A 232 8.91 5.71 11.83
CA ALA A 232 9.31 4.44 12.44
C ALA A 232 9.35 3.27 11.43
N CYS A 233 8.63 3.35 10.30
CA CYS A 233 8.61 2.30 9.27
C CYS A 233 9.81 2.35 8.31
N ALA A 234 10.71 3.33 8.43
CA ALA A 234 11.85 3.47 7.53
C ALA A 234 12.74 2.22 7.49
N SER A 235 12.87 1.49 8.61
CA SER A 235 13.64 0.24 8.68
C SER A 235 12.98 -0.94 7.95
N MET A 236 11.71 -0.81 7.58
CA MET A 236 10.94 -1.80 6.83
C MET A 236 10.77 -1.40 5.36
N THR A 237 11.59 -0.47 4.88
CA THR A 237 11.58 0.00 3.49
C THR A 237 12.95 -0.15 2.86
N ARG A 238 12.97 -0.50 1.56
CA ARG A 238 14.19 -0.59 0.78
C ARG A 238 13.93 -0.17 -0.66
N THR A 239 14.83 0.62 -1.23
CA THR A 239 14.85 0.95 -2.64
C THR A 239 16.13 0.44 -3.28
N ASP A 240 15.99 -0.45 -4.25
CA ASP A 240 17.10 -0.96 -5.05
C ASP A 240 17.12 -0.23 -6.39
N VAL A 241 18.26 0.37 -6.76
CA VAL A 241 18.44 1.17 -7.98
C VAL A 241 19.29 0.41 -8.97
N SER A 242 18.82 0.31 -10.21
CA SER A 242 19.55 -0.20 -11.37
C SER A 242 19.61 0.85 -12.49
N ALA A 243 20.30 0.57 -13.58
CA ALA A 243 20.43 1.51 -14.69
C ALA A 243 19.09 1.79 -15.41
N ASP A 244 18.16 0.85 -15.38
CA ASP A 244 16.91 0.86 -16.15
C ASP A 244 15.65 0.92 -15.28
N ALA A 245 15.79 0.75 -13.96
CA ALA A 245 14.66 0.72 -13.05
C ALA A 245 15.07 0.92 -11.59
N THR A 246 14.04 1.19 -10.77
CA THR A 246 14.11 1.09 -9.30
C THR A 246 13.10 0.07 -8.80
N VAL A 247 13.41 -0.62 -7.72
CA VAL A 247 12.48 -1.52 -7.02
C VAL A 247 12.26 -0.96 -5.63
N GLN A 248 11.00 -0.62 -5.34
CA GLN A 248 10.57 -0.13 -4.03
C GLN A 248 9.95 -1.28 -3.26
N ASN A 249 10.54 -1.63 -2.11
CA ASN A 249 10.08 -2.69 -1.21
C ASN A 249 9.62 -2.06 0.10
N LEU A 250 8.38 -2.29 0.50
CA LEU A 250 7.77 -1.71 1.69
C LEU A 250 7.14 -2.79 2.57
N ALA A 251 7.10 -2.53 3.87
CA ALA A 251 6.67 -3.48 4.90
C ALA A 251 7.48 -4.80 4.83
N VAL A 252 8.79 -4.68 4.60
CA VAL A 252 9.72 -5.81 4.52
C VAL A 252 9.70 -6.60 5.83
N GLY A 253 9.58 -7.92 5.72
CA GLY A 253 9.40 -8.84 6.83
C GLY A 253 7.92 -9.21 7.09
N ASN A 254 6.97 -8.40 6.61
CA ASN A 254 5.56 -8.75 6.64
C ASN A 254 5.19 -9.67 5.47
N SER A 255 4.04 -10.32 5.56
CA SER A 255 3.43 -11.04 4.45
C SER A 255 2.55 -10.11 3.61
N VAL A 256 2.14 -10.57 2.43
CA VAL A 256 0.93 -10.03 1.80
C VAL A 256 -0.28 -10.25 2.71
N ARG A 257 -1.33 -9.45 2.53
CA ARG A 257 -2.59 -9.61 3.28
C ARG A 257 -3.43 -10.70 2.64
N GLY A 258 -3.71 -11.75 3.37
CA GLY A 258 -4.42 -12.91 2.82
C GLY A 258 -5.06 -13.80 3.88
N ALA A 259 -5.75 -14.83 3.40
CA ALA A 259 -6.39 -15.81 4.26
C ALA A 259 -5.35 -16.70 4.95
N VAL A 260 -5.61 -17.00 6.22
CA VAL A 260 -5.00 -18.12 6.94
C VAL A 260 -6.00 -19.27 6.87
N THR A 261 -5.65 -20.35 6.18
CA THR A 261 -6.57 -21.47 5.95
C THR A 261 -6.18 -22.70 6.77
N GLY A 262 -7.16 -23.34 7.36
CA GLY A 262 -6.98 -24.52 8.20
C GLY A 262 -7.81 -25.71 7.74
N GLN A 263 -8.24 -26.51 8.71
CA GLN A 263 -8.98 -27.75 8.47
C GLN A 263 -10.19 -27.53 7.55
N ALA A 264 -10.45 -28.49 6.68
CA ALA A 264 -11.50 -28.47 5.65
C ALA A 264 -11.42 -27.28 4.68
N GLY A 265 -10.25 -26.65 4.51
CA GLY A 265 -10.07 -25.48 3.65
C GLY A 265 -10.77 -24.22 4.14
N LYS A 266 -11.18 -24.17 5.42
CA LYS A 266 -11.81 -23.01 6.03
C LYS A 266 -10.79 -22.00 6.53
N CYS A 267 -11.25 -20.77 6.77
CA CYS A 267 -10.42 -19.64 7.14
C CYS A 267 -10.44 -19.38 8.66
N LEU A 268 -9.29 -18.95 9.18
CA LEU A 268 -9.20 -18.22 10.44
C LEU A 268 -9.99 -16.91 10.28
N ASP A 269 -11.00 -16.75 11.11
CA ASP A 269 -11.99 -15.68 11.02
C ASP A 269 -12.09 -14.92 12.35
N ALA A 270 -12.39 -13.63 12.27
CA ALA A 270 -12.84 -12.83 13.41
C ALA A 270 -14.37 -12.79 13.38
N PHE A 271 -15.02 -13.54 14.24
CA PHE A 271 -16.46 -13.77 14.24
C PHE A 271 -17.28 -12.47 14.24
N GLY A 272 -18.03 -12.27 13.16
CA GLY A 272 -18.91 -11.10 13.03
C GLY A 272 -18.19 -9.78 12.68
N GLY A 273 -16.88 -9.78 12.52
CA GLY A 273 -16.12 -8.59 12.10
C GLY A 273 -14.86 -8.33 12.91
N VAL A 274 -14.14 -7.25 12.59
CA VAL A 274 -12.87 -6.88 13.24
C VAL A 274 -13.15 -6.02 14.47
N GLY A 275 -12.59 -6.40 15.64
CA GLY A 275 -12.72 -5.62 16.87
C GLY A 275 -12.07 -6.28 18.06
N ASP A 276 -11.85 -5.52 19.14
CA ASP A 276 -11.28 -6.04 20.39
C ASP A 276 -12.26 -7.01 21.08
N GLY A 277 -11.74 -8.14 21.56
CA GLY A 277 -12.50 -9.16 22.26
C GLY A 277 -13.27 -10.12 21.37
N VAL A 278 -13.26 -9.92 20.05
CA VAL A 278 -13.94 -10.79 19.08
C VAL A 278 -13.33 -12.19 19.12
N VAL A 279 -14.19 -13.20 19.06
CA VAL A 279 -13.74 -14.62 19.03
C VAL A 279 -13.05 -14.89 17.71
N ALA A 280 -11.88 -15.53 17.78
CA ALA A 280 -11.27 -16.14 16.61
C ALA A 280 -11.90 -17.52 16.38
N ASP A 281 -12.40 -17.78 15.19
CA ASP A 281 -13.10 -19.02 14.86
C ASP A 281 -12.67 -19.59 13.51
N LEU A 282 -13.18 -20.78 13.22
CA LEU A 282 -13.07 -21.42 11.92
C LEU A 282 -14.34 -21.16 11.12
N TYR A 283 -14.24 -20.48 9.99
CA TYR A 283 -15.39 -20.15 9.16
C TYR A 283 -15.14 -20.39 7.66
N ALA A 284 -16.21 -20.57 6.88
CA ALA A 284 -16.08 -20.63 5.42
C ALA A 284 -15.40 -19.36 4.90
N CYS A 285 -14.44 -19.52 3.98
CA CYS A 285 -13.71 -18.40 3.43
C CYS A 285 -14.65 -17.50 2.63
N SER A 286 -14.77 -16.25 3.04
CA SER A 286 -15.63 -15.22 2.42
C SER A 286 -14.84 -14.20 1.62
N GLY A 287 -13.50 -14.10 1.85
CA GLY A 287 -12.68 -13.01 1.35
C GLY A 287 -12.96 -11.67 2.05
N GLY A 288 -13.61 -11.67 3.21
CA GLY A 288 -13.88 -10.49 4.02
C GLY A 288 -12.65 -9.94 4.75
N ALA A 289 -12.75 -8.71 5.25
CA ALA A 289 -11.67 -8.06 6.00
C ALA A 289 -11.31 -8.82 7.29
N ASN A 290 -12.28 -9.49 7.90
CA ASN A 290 -12.14 -10.30 9.10
C ASN A 290 -11.42 -11.65 8.89
N GLN A 291 -11.05 -11.97 7.65
CA GLN A 291 -10.26 -13.14 7.25
C GLN A 291 -8.95 -12.76 6.53
N ALA A 292 -8.65 -11.47 6.43
CA ALA A 292 -7.53 -10.96 5.67
C ALA A 292 -6.37 -10.56 6.60
N TRP A 293 -5.50 -11.53 6.88
CA TRP A 293 -4.43 -11.44 7.86
C TRP A 293 -3.09 -11.05 7.23
N VAL A 294 -2.32 -10.28 7.97
CA VAL A 294 -0.89 -10.05 7.72
C VAL A 294 -0.10 -10.81 8.79
N ARG A 295 0.85 -11.64 8.38
CA ARG A 295 1.92 -12.14 9.26
C ARG A 295 2.97 -11.04 9.36
N ALA A 296 3.09 -10.44 10.52
CA ALA A 296 3.98 -9.32 10.72
C ALA A 296 5.40 -9.77 11.12
N ALA A 297 6.39 -8.93 10.81
CA ALA A 297 7.79 -9.15 11.14
C ALA A 297 8.06 -9.32 12.65
N ASP A 298 7.20 -8.75 13.49
CA ASP A 298 7.25 -8.89 14.95
C ASP A 298 6.68 -10.22 15.47
N GLY A 299 6.21 -11.09 14.58
CA GLY A 299 5.61 -12.37 14.89
C GLY A 299 4.12 -12.34 15.19
N SER A 300 3.46 -11.18 15.09
CA SER A 300 2.01 -11.10 15.24
C SER A 300 1.27 -11.50 13.96
N LEU A 301 0.01 -11.95 14.09
CA LEU A 301 -0.95 -12.04 13.00
C LEU A 301 -1.94 -10.89 13.17
N ARG A 302 -2.05 -10.02 12.15
CA ARG A 302 -2.80 -8.78 12.23
C ARG A 302 -3.92 -8.70 11.21
N LEU A 303 -5.04 -8.19 11.65
CA LEU A 303 -6.12 -7.63 10.82
C LEU A 303 -5.92 -6.11 10.67
N PRO A 304 -6.60 -5.46 9.71
CA PRO A 304 -6.55 -3.99 9.56
C PRO A 304 -6.88 -3.25 10.85
N SER A 305 -6.35 -2.03 10.99
CA SER A 305 -6.54 -1.16 12.17
C SER A 305 -5.94 -1.71 13.45
N ASP A 306 -4.79 -2.36 13.34
CA ASP A 306 -3.95 -2.81 14.47
C ASP A 306 -4.66 -3.78 15.44
N TYR A 307 -5.36 -4.76 14.91
CA TYR A 307 -5.93 -5.87 15.69
C TYR A 307 -5.12 -7.15 15.49
N CYS A 308 -4.80 -7.84 16.59
CA CYS A 308 -3.94 -9.03 16.63
C CYS A 308 -4.71 -10.28 17.03
N LEU A 309 -4.31 -11.42 16.47
CA LEU A 309 -4.65 -12.72 17.04
C LEU A 309 -3.93 -12.88 18.38
N ALA A 310 -4.66 -13.18 19.45
CA ALA A 310 -4.12 -13.26 20.80
C ALA A 310 -4.70 -14.46 21.57
N ALA A 311 -3.89 -15.01 22.48
CA ALA A 311 -4.33 -16.04 23.41
C ALA A 311 -4.72 -15.42 24.77
N ASP A 312 -5.91 -15.73 25.28
CA ASP A 312 -6.38 -15.25 26.58
C ASP A 312 -5.90 -16.12 27.77
N GLY A 313 -4.86 -16.90 27.57
CA GLY A 313 -4.27 -17.76 28.58
C GLY A 313 -3.20 -18.66 27.98
N THR A 314 -2.59 -19.53 28.81
CA THR A 314 -1.47 -20.38 28.39
C THR A 314 -1.78 -21.88 28.49
N GLY A 315 -2.93 -22.29 29.02
CA GLY A 315 -3.32 -23.69 29.18
C GLY A 315 -4.02 -24.28 27.96
N ASN A 316 -4.18 -25.61 27.92
CA ASN A 316 -5.05 -26.28 26.96
C ASN A 316 -6.49 -25.79 27.12
N GLY A 317 -7.15 -25.49 26.01
CA GLY A 317 -8.49 -24.90 25.99
C GLY A 317 -8.53 -23.38 26.21
N ALA A 318 -7.37 -22.69 26.38
CA ALA A 318 -7.36 -21.24 26.47
C ALA A 318 -7.93 -20.62 25.18
N ALA A 319 -8.86 -19.69 25.34
CA ALA A 319 -9.53 -19.05 24.21
C ALA A 319 -8.56 -18.22 23.37
N VAL A 320 -8.76 -18.24 22.05
CA VAL A 320 -8.06 -17.35 21.11
C VAL A 320 -9.05 -16.31 20.62
N ARG A 321 -8.62 -15.07 20.64
CA ARG A 321 -9.44 -13.90 20.28
C ARG A 321 -8.67 -12.91 19.42
N VAL A 322 -9.43 -12.06 18.77
CA VAL A 322 -8.89 -10.80 18.23
C VAL A 322 -8.80 -9.80 19.36
N ARG A 323 -7.66 -9.16 19.50
CA ARG A 323 -7.38 -8.14 20.51
C ARG A 323 -6.73 -6.93 19.87
N ASP A 324 -6.88 -5.77 20.51
CA ASP A 324 -6.02 -4.63 20.23
C ASP A 324 -4.56 -5.10 20.30
N CYS A 325 -3.73 -4.81 19.30
CA CYS A 325 -2.33 -5.22 19.32
C CYS A 325 -1.59 -4.56 20.48
N ALA A 326 -1.93 -3.33 20.84
CA ALA A 326 -1.31 -2.57 21.92
C ALA A 326 0.22 -2.61 21.83
N GLY A 327 0.76 -2.43 20.60
CA GLY A 327 2.18 -2.46 20.34
C GLY A 327 2.90 -1.35 21.09
N THR A 328 3.91 -1.72 21.89
CA THR A 328 4.74 -0.76 22.66
C THR A 328 6.13 -0.59 22.06
N GLY A 329 6.47 -1.37 21.05
CA GLY A 329 7.73 -1.25 20.32
C GLY A 329 7.65 -0.19 19.21
N THR A 330 8.80 0.14 18.63
CA THR A 330 8.89 1.10 17.53
C THR A 330 8.00 0.70 16.35
N GLY A 331 7.26 1.65 15.79
CA GLY A 331 6.36 1.43 14.66
C GLY A 331 5.12 0.60 14.98
N GLY A 332 4.77 0.42 16.27
CA GLY A 332 3.66 -0.40 16.72
C GLY A 332 4.00 -1.88 16.88
N ALA A 333 5.29 -2.24 17.01
CA ALA A 333 5.70 -3.62 17.24
C ALA A 333 5.10 -4.20 18.52
N VAL A 334 4.56 -5.41 18.45
CA VAL A 334 4.05 -6.15 19.60
C VAL A 334 5.20 -6.78 20.36
N THR A 335 5.24 -6.57 21.66
CA THR A 335 6.21 -7.20 22.60
C THR A 335 5.57 -8.26 23.50
N ASP A 336 4.24 -8.27 23.61
CA ASP A 336 3.48 -9.24 24.36
C ASP A 336 3.47 -10.61 23.66
N ALA A 337 4.07 -11.61 24.28
CA ALA A 337 4.18 -12.96 23.76
C ALA A 337 2.82 -13.65 23.53
N ALA A 338 1.76 -13.23 24.22
CA ALA A 338 0.41 -13.76 24.01
C ALA A 338 -0.18 -13.40 22.62
N ARG A 339 0.34 -12.35 22.00
CA ARG A 339 -0.03 -11.86 20.65
C ARG A 339 0.97 -12.27 19.57
N GLN A 340 2.05 -12.97 19.93
CA GLN A 340 3.08 -13.41 19.00
C GLN A 340 2.93 -14.92 18.68
N TRP A 341 3.12 -15.25 17.42
CA TRP A 341 2.96 -16.58 16.87
C TRP A 341 4.15 -16.97 16.00
N THR A 342 4.64 -18.18 16.17
CA THR A 342 5.65 -18.75 15.28
C THR A 342 5.00 -19.74 14.35
N TYR A 343 5.21 -19.59 13.05
CA TYR A 343 4.76 -20.56 12.06
C TYR A 343 5.83 -21.59 11.76
N SER A 344 5.50 -22.85 11.97
CA SER A 344 6.36 -23.98 11.57
C SER A 344 6.02 -24.37 10.13
N THR A 345 6.95 -24.14 9.21
CA THR A 345 6.78 -24.53 7.80
C THR A 345 6.79 -26.03 7.57
N SER A 346 7.42 -26.82 8.46
CA SER A 346 7.47 -28.28 8.37
C SER A 346 6.23 -28.96 8.97
N ALA A 347 5.69 -28.42 10.07
CA ALA A 347 4.51 -28.97 10.75
C ALA A 347 3.21 -28.23 10.34
N HIS A 348 3.31 -27.12 9.64
CA HIS A 348 2.20 -26.23 9.27
C HIS A 348 1.41 -25.73 10.50
N THR A 349 2.05 -25.54 11.64
CA THR A 349 1.41 -25.12 12.88
C THR A 349 1.70 -23.67 13.21
N LEU A 350 0.71 -22.98 13.79
CA LEU A 350 0.86 -21.67 14.43
C LEU A 350 1.02 -21.88 15.94
N VAL A 351 2.20 -21.60 16.45
CA VAL A 351 2.55 -21.80 17.86
C VAL A 351 2.56 -20.45 18.58
N ASN A 352 1.74 -20.32 19.62
CA ASN A 352 1.72 -19.11 20.45
C ASN A 352 2.98 -19.02 21.30
N LYS A 353 3.64 -17.87 21.29
CA LYS A 353 4.95 -17.68 21.92
C LYS A 353 4.89 -17.70 23.45
N ALA A 354 3.80 -17.26 24.06
CA ALA A 354 3.66 -17.24 25.53
C ALA A 354 3.48 -18.63 26.11
N SER A 355 2.81 -19.54 25.38
CA SER A 355 2.42 -20.85 25.87
C SER A 355 3.21 -22.02 25.29
N GLY A 356 3.81 -21.83 24.10
CA GLY A 356 4.37 -22.92 23.31
C GLY A 356 3.32 -23.88 22.72
N ARG A 357 2.02 -23.52 22.80
CA ARG A 357 0.88 -24.32 22.30
C ARG A 357 0.46 -23.91 20.91
N CYS A 358 -0.17 -24.82 20.21
CA CYS A 358 -0.66 -24.65 18.87
C CYS A 358 -2.07 -24.05 18.83
N LEU A 359 -2.34 -23.24 17.82
CA LEU A 359 -3.69 -22.83 17.43
C LEU A 359 -4.45 -24.07 16.96
N ASP A 360 -5.58 -24.36 17.59
CA ASP A 360 -6.30 -25.61 17.50
C ASP A 360 -7.79 -25.41 17.20
N VAL A 361 -8.31 -26.27 16.33
CA VAL A 361 -9.76 -26.44 16.11
C VAL A 361 -10.23 -27.53 17.06
N PRO A 362 -10.92 -27.20 18.18
CA PRO A 362 -11.22 -28.16 19.23
C PRO A 362 -12.06 -29.33 18.71
N GLY A 363 -11.60 -30.55 19.02
CA GLY A 363 -12.23 -31.79 18.57
C GLY A 363 -12.24 -32.00 17.05
N GLY A 364 -11.57 -31.16 16.28
CA GLY A 364 -11.61 -31.17 14.81
C GLY A 364 -12.97 -30.78 14.25
N ASP A 365 -13.79 -30.03 15.00
CA ASP A 365 -15.10 -29.60 14.57
C ASP A 365 -15.02 -28.53 13.48
N THR A 366 -15.43 -28.89 12.27
CA THR A 366 -15.38 -27.98 11.10
C THR A 366 -16.70 -27.20 10.89
N THR A 367 -17.56 -27.13 11.88
CA THR A 367 -18.76 -26.27 11.84
C THR A 367 -18.35 -24.79 11.76
N ASN A 368 -19.03 -23.98 10.95
CA ASN A 368 -18.79 -22.54 10.91
C ASN A 368 -19.07 -21.92 12.28
N GLY A 369 -18.13 -21.09 12.76
CA GLY A 369 -18.22 -20.45 14.07
C GLY A 369 -17.58 -21.27 15.19
N THR A 370 -16.88 -22.39 14.87
CA THR A 370 -16.14 -23.16 15.87
C THR A 370 -15.01 -22.30 16.44
N ALA A 371 -15.15 -21.91 17.72
CA ALA A 371 -14.17 -21.06 18.40
C ALA A 371 -12.81 -21.78 18.54
N LEU A 372 -11.74 -21.09 18.19
CA LEU A 372 -10.38 -21.62 18.28
C LEU A 372 -9.82 -21.50 19.70
N VAL A 373 -8.94 -22.45 20.03
CA VAL A 373 -8.31 -22.54 21.34
C VAL A 373 -6.80 -22.80 21.19
N LEU A 374 -6.08 -22.71 22.30
CA LEU A 374 -4.73 -23.29 22.41
C LEU A 374 -4.82 -24.75 22.85
N TRP A 375 -3.95 -25.58 22.27
CA TRP A 375 -3.80 -26.96 22.70
C TRP A 375 -2.33 -27.42 22.54
N ASP A 376 -1.91 -28.45 23.29
CA ASP A 376 -0.60 -29.05 23.10
C ASP A 376 -0.40 -29.46 21.64
N CYS A 377 0.74 -29.16 21.07
CA CYS A 377 1.01 -29.43 19.67
C CYS A 377 1.11 -30.93 19.41
N ALA A 378 0.14 -31.47 18.70
CA ALA A 378 0.05 -32.88 18.31
C ALA A 378 0.26 -33.10 16.80
N GLY A 379 0.24 -32.03 16.01
CA GLY A 379 0.44 -32.08 14.55
C GLY A 379 -0.75 -32.65 13.77
N GLY A 380 -1.92 -32.82 14.41
CA GLY A 380 -3.14 -33.25 13.76
C GLY A 380 -3.66 -32.21 12.75
N ALA A 381 -4.57 -32.64 11.85
CA ALA A 381 -5.15 -31.77 10.83
C ALA A 381 -5.86 -30.54 11.42
N ASN A 382 -6.37 -30.64 12.64
CA ASN A 382 -7.03 -29.58 13.40
C ASN A 382 -6.06 -28.50 13.90
N GLN A 383 -4.73 -28.71 13.76
CA GLN A 383 -3.68 -27.73 14.11
C GLN A 383 -2.88 -27.29 12.89
N GLN A 384 -3.21 -27.77 11.69
CA GLN A 384 -2.49 -27.42 10.47
C GLN A 384 -3.12 -26.22 9.79
N TRP A 385 -2.29 -25.24 9.51
CA TRP A 385 -2.65 -23.97 8.91
C TRP A 385 -1.76 -23.64 7.71
N SER A 386 -2.34 -23.07 6.67
CA SER A 386 -1.59 -22.42 5.58
C SER A 386 -1.68 -20.91 5.79
N VAL A 387 -0.57 -20.23 5.74
CA VAL A 387 -0.45 -18.79 6.01
C VAL A 387 0.16 -18.05 4.85
N PRO A 388 -0.13 -16.74 4.66
CA PRO A 388 0.55 -15.94 3.65
C PRO A 388 2.07 -15.93 3.84
N ALA A 389 2.81 -15.94 2.72
CA ALA A 389 4.27 -15.87 2.73
C ALA A 389 4.76 -14.48 3.18
N THR A 390 5.83 -14.44 3.97
CA THR A 390 6.57 -13.21 4.33
C THR A 390 7.70 -12.94 3.34
N PHE A 391 8.12 -11.69 3.18
CA PHE A 391 9.11 -11.24 2.21
C PHE A 391 10.22 -10.38 2.83
#